data_53fb954ab3748a7e9629e108f3b30cee
#
_entry.id   53fb954ab3748a7e9629e108f3b30cee
#
_cell.length_a   1.000
_cell.length_b   1.000
_cell.length_c   1.000
_cell.angle_alpha   90.00
_cell.angle_beta   90.00
_cell.angle_gamma   90.00
#
_symmetry.space_group_name_H-M   'P 1'
#
loop_
_entity.id
_entity.type
_entity.pdbx_description
1 polymer ?
#
loop_
_entity_poly.entity_id
_entity_poly.type
_entity_poly.pdbx_seq_one_letter_code
_entity_poly.pdbx_strand_id
1 'polypeptide(L)'
;MLFLSPTNCVIAAMSELESIKQKGIEVINNEIEALQQMSSFIDDQFAAAVALLHDIKGRIVISGIGKSAIIAQKIVATMNSTGTPALFMHAADAIHGDLGMIQPDDAVMVISKSGESPEIKALVPLIRNFGNTIIALCGTVDSYLAKNAHYFINTTIGHEACPNNLAPTTSTTAQMVMGDAIAIALLGLKGFTAADFAK
;
A
#
# COMPACT_ATOMS: atom_id res chain seq x y z
N MET A 1 -32.02 -5.55 42.57
CA MET A 1 -31.42 -6.37 41.50
C MET A 1 -32.56 -6.76 40.57
N LEU A 2 -32.74 -6.03 39.46
CA LEU A 2 -33.78 -6.29 38.46
C LEU A 2 -33.29 -7.39 37.54
N PHE A 3 -33.84 -8.59 37.66
CA PHE A 3 -33.63 -9.67 36.68
C PHE A 3 -34.41 -9.34 35.41
N LEU A 4 -33.70 -9.16 34.29
CA LEU A 4 -34.32 -9.05 32.98
C LEU A 4 -35.08 -10.36 32.69
N SER A 5 -36.28 -10.28 32.11
CA SER A 5 -37.02 -11.47 31.70
C SER A 5 -36.26 -12.21 30.58
N PRO A 6 -36.41 -13.53 30.45
CA PRO A 6 -35.73 -14.30 29.38
C PRO A 6 -36.00 -13.73 27.99
N THR A 7 -37.16 -13.19 27.73
CA THR A 7 -37.55 -12.55 26.45
C THR A 7 -36.74 -11.28 26.19
N ASN A 8 -36.50 -10.45 27.18
CA ASN A 8 -35.70 -9.24 27.04
C ASN A 8 -34.21 -9.57 26.81
N CYS A 9 -33.72 -10.66 27.37
CA CYS A 9 -32.36 -11.14 27.14
C CYS A 9 -32.16 -11.63 25.68
N VAL A 10 -33.13 -12.32 25.11
CA VAL A 10 -33.10 -12.78 23.70
C VAL A 10 -33.19 -11.60 22.74
N ILE A 11 -34.06 -10.63 22.99
CA ILE A 11 -34.19 -9.43 22.14
C ILE A 11 -32.89 -8.60 22.19
N ALA A 12 -32.28 -8.44 23.35
CA ALA A 12 -30.99 -7.73 23.50
C ALA A 12 -29.87 -8.44 22.74
N ALA A 13 -29.77 -9.77 22.82
CA ALA A 13 -28.77 -10.56 22.09
C ALA A 13 -28.99 -10.49 20.57
N MET A 14 -30.24 -10.52 20.08
CA MET A 14 -30.53 -10.34 18.65
C MET A 14 -30.16 -8.94 18.15
N SER A 15 -30.40 -7.90 18.97
CA SER A 15 -29.98 -6.51 18.67
C SER A 15 -28.47 -6.38 18.59
N GLU A 16 -27.73 -7.06 19.47
CA GLU A 16 -26.26 -7.07 19.45
C GLU A 16 -25.69 -7.75 18.20
N LEU A 17 -26.26 -8.90 17.81
CA LEU A 17 -25.85 -9.60 16.59
C LEU A 17 -26.10 -8.76 15.32
N GLU A 18 -27.24 -8.07 15.24
CA GLU A 18 -27.51 -7.16 14.11
C GLU A 18 -26.54 -5.97 14.11
N SER A 19 -26.20 -5.42 15.25
CA SER A 19 -25.20 -4.36 15.36
C SER A 19 -23.81 -4.79 14.88
N ILE A 20 -23.40 -6.02 15.21
CA ILE A 20 -22.12 -6.60 14.72
C ILE A 20 -22.12 -6.73 13.20
N LYS A 21 -23.20 -7.25 12.61
CA LYS A 21 -23.33 -7.37 11.14
C LYS A 21 -23.27 -6.01 10.46
N GLN A 22 -24.01 -5.04 10.99
CA GLN A 22 -24.05 -3.69 10.47
C GLN A 22 -22.66 -3.04 10.49
N LYS A 23 -21.90 -3.24 11.57
CA LYS A 23 -20.52 -2.73 11.67
C LYS A 23 -19.60 -3.36 10.61
N GLY A 24 -19.72 -4.63 10.32
CA GLY A 24 -18.98 -5.29 9.23
C GLY A 24 -19.31 -4.69 7.85
N ILE A 25 -20.59 -4.46 7.59
CA ILE A 25 -21.07 -3.83 6.33
C ILE A 25 -20.54 -2.40 6.21
N GLU A 26 -20.56 -1.62 7.29
CA GLU A 26 -20.03 -0.24 7.32
C GLU A 26 -18.55 -0.19 6.96
N VAL A 27 -17.73 -1.11 7.48
CA VAL A 27 -16.30 -1.21 7.15
C VAL A 27 -16.10 -1.47 5.67
N ILE A 28 -16.79 -2.46 5.11
CA ILE A 28 -16.70 -2.80 3.68
C ILE A 28 -17.12 -1.61 2.81
N ASN A 29 -18.24 -0.96 3.13
CA ASN A 29 -18.72 0.19 2.36
C ASN A 29 -17.74 1.38 2.41
N ASN A 30 -17.12 1.65 3.57
CA ASN A 30 -16.09 2.67 3.71
C ASN A 30 -14.88 2.38 2.81
N GLU A 31 -14.42 1.15 2.76
CA GLU A 31 -13.30 0.76 1.90
C GLU A 31 -13.68 0.83 0.41
N ILE A 32 -14.90 0.42 0.03
CA ILE A 32 -15.42 0.55 -1.34
C ILE A 32 -15.41 2.03 -1.78
N GLU A 33 -15.92 2.95 -0.95
CA GLU A 33 -15.95 4.38 -1.25
C GLU A 33 -14.54 4.93 -1.47
N ALA A 34 -13.59 4.58 -0.60
CA ALA A 34 -12.20 4.99 -0.75
C ALA A 34 -11.57 4.46 -2.05
N LEU A 35 -11.83 3.21 -2.43
CA LEU A 35 -11.34 2.62 -3.67
C LEU A 35 -11.96 3.26 -4.91
N GLN A 36 -13.25 3.59 -4.87
CA GLN A 36 -13.93 4.32 -5.96
C GLN A 36 -13.30 5.70 -6.16
N GLN A 37 -13.04 6.44 -5.07
CA GLN A 37 -12.34 7.72 -5.15
C GLN A 37 -10.92 7.55 -5.70
N MET A 38 -10.19 6.53 -5.26
CA MET A 38 -8.82 6.28 -5.66
C MET A 38 -8.67 6.04 -7.17
N SER A 39 -9.69 5.52 -7.85
CA SER A 39 -9.66 5.33 -9.31
C SER A 39 -9.43 6.64 -10.07
N SER A 40 -9.86 7.78 -9.51
CA SER A 40 -9.62 9.11 -10.09
C SER A 40 -8.18 9.60 -9.91
N PHE A 41 -7.35 8.92 -9.12
CA PHE A 41 -5.93 9.24 -8.92
C PHE A 41 -5.00 8.51 -9.92
N ILE A 42 -5.58 7.70 -10.79
CA ILE A 42 -4.82 7.09 -11.92
C ILE A 42 -4.63 8.18 -12.97
N ASP A 43 -3.50 8.85 -12.92
CA ASP A 43 -3.14 10.02 -13.69
C ASP A 43 -1.84 9.83 -14.49
N ASP A 44 -1.31 10.91 -15.07
CA ASP A 44 -0.06 10.88 -15.82
C ASP A 44 1.15 10.51 -14.95
N GLN A 45 1.14 10.81 -13.66
CA GLN A 45 2.20 10.41 -12.72
C GLN A 45 2.20 8.89 -12.51
N PHE A 46 1.01 8.29 -12.36
CA PHE A 46 0.87 6.84 -12.31
C PHE A 46 1.41 6.20 -13.59
N ALA A 47 0.99 6.70 -14.75
CA ALA A 47 1.42 6.16 -16.04
C ALA A 47 2.94 6.28 -16.25
N ALA A 48 3.51 7.44 -15.90
CA ALA A 48 4.96 7.67 -15.99
C ALA A 48 5.76 6.77 -15.03
N ALA A 49 5.28 6.58 -13.81
CA ALA A 49 5.91 5.66 -12.85
C ALA A 49 5.88 4.21 -13.35
N VAL A 50 4.75 3.75 -13.89
CA VAL A 50 4.63 2.40 -14.45
C VAL A 50 5.54 2.22 -15.68
N ALA A 51 5.59 3.21 -16.56
CA ALA A 51 6.49 3.17 -17.73
C ALA A 51 7.95 3.10 -17.30
N LEU A 52 8.38 3.91 -16.33
CA LEU A 52 9.72 3.81 -15.75
C LEU A 52 9.99 2.40 -15.21
N LEU A 53 9.08 1.86 -14.39
CA LEU A 53 9.23 0.54 -13.78
C LEU A 53 9.27 -0.60 -14.83
N HIS A 54 8.65 -0.41 -16.00
CA HIS A 54 8.75 -1.33 -17.11
C HIS A 54 10.15 -1.35 -17.73
N ASP A 55 10.79 -0.18 -17.83
CA ASP A 55 12.04 0.02 -18.56
C ASP A 55 13.30 -0.20 -17.69
N ILE A 56 13.19 -0.29 -16.36
CA ILE A 56 14.34 -0.55 -15.49
C ILE A 56 14.96 -1.91 -15.80
N LYS A 57 16.28 -1.99 -15.70
CA LYS A 57 17.04 -3.24 -15.88
C LYS A 57 17.20 -4.04 -14.60
N GLY A 58 17.02 -3.39 -13.46
CA GLY A 58 17.10 -3.97 -12.13
C GLY A 58 15.75 -4.49 -11.64
N ARG A 59 15.60 -4.46 -10.32
CA ARG A 59 14.43 -4.93 -9.58
C ARG A 59 13.65 -3.75 -9.01
N ILE A 60 12.41 -3.99 -8.60
CA ILE A 60 11.63 -3.04 -7.79
C ILE A 60 11.87 -3.38 -6.31
N VAL A 61 12.58 -2.50 -5.60
CA VAL A 61 12.74 -2.61 -4.14
C VAL A 61 11.55 -1.91 -3.48
N ILE A 62 10.72 -2.65 -2.75
CA ILE A 62 9.53 -2.08 -2.11
C ILE A 62 9.78 -1.98 -0.61
N SER A 63 9.65 -0.77 -0.07
CA SER A 63 9.94 -0.48 1.33
C SER A 63 8.75 0.16 2.04
N GLY A 64 8.64 -0.09 3.33
CA GLY A 64 7.63 0.48 4.22
C GLY A 64 7.92 0.15 5.67
N ILE A 65 7.10 0.69 6.58
CA ILE A 65 7.18 0.41 8.02
C ILE A 65 5.82 0.02 8.58
N GLY A 66 5.79 -0.79 9.63
CA GLY A 66 4.58 -1.23 10.30
C GLY A 66 3.63 -1.96 9.36
N LYS A 67 2.35 -1.57 9.30
CA LYS A 67 1.36 -2.21 8.42
C LYS A 67 1.66 -2.00 6.93
N SER A 68 2.23 -0.85 6.55
CA SER A 68 2.66 -0.61 5.17
C SER A 68 3.79 -1.55 4.74
N ALA A 69 4.64 -2.03 5.66
CA ALA A 69 5.65 -3.06 5.37
C ALA A 69 5.01 -4.40 5.01
N ILE A 70 3.93 -4.79 5.70
CA ILE A 70 3.17 -6.02 5.38
C ILE A 70 2.54 -5.92 3.99
N ILE A 71 1.98 -4.75 3.66
CA ILE A 71 1.44 -4.49 2.32
C ILE A 71 2.55 -4.51 1.26
N ALA A 72 3.72 -3.94 1.55
CA ALA A 72 4.88 -4.00 0.66
C ALA A 72 5.27 -5.46 0.33
N GLN A 73 5.31 -6.35 1.32
CA GLN A 73 5.56 -7.78 1.12
C GLN A 73 4.52 -8.44 0.21
N LYS A 74 3.22 -8.11 0.40
CA LYS A 74 2.14 -8.61 -0.48
C LYS A 74 2.34 -8.13 -1.92
N ILE A 75 2.66 -6.87 -2.13
CA ILE A 75 2.88 -6.30 -3.47
C ILE A 75 4.11 -6.96 -4.13
N VAL A 76 5.20 -7.16 -3.39
CA VAL A 76 6.37 -7.92 -3.88
C VAL A 76 5.98 -9.31 -4.37
N ALA A 77 5.19 -10.04 -3.57
CA ALA A 77 4.72 -11.37 -3.94
C ALA A 77 3.88 -11.34 -5.23
N THR A 78 2.99 -10.35 -5.36
CA THR A 78 2.19 -10.16 -6.58
C THR A 78 3.07 -9.85 -7.80
N MET A 79 4.01 -8.92 -7.67
CA MET A 79 4.93 -8.55 -8.76
C MET A 79 5.77 -9.74 -9.23
N ASN A 80 6.34 -10.50 -8.30
CA ASN A 80 7.11 -11.69 -8.63
C ASN A 80 6.27 -12.75 -9.35
N SER A 81 5.03 -12.97 -8.91
CA SER A 81 4.12 -13.92 -9.56
C SER A 81 3.60 -13.44 -10.93
N THR A 82 3.72 -12.15 -11.23
CA THR A 82 3.31 -11.53 -12.51
C THR A 82 4.50 -11.17 -13.41
N GLY A 83 5.67 -11.76 -13.16
CA GLY A 83 6.86 -11.61 -14.02
C GLY A 83 7.62 -10.30 -13.85
N THR A 84 7.41 -9.58 -12.74
CA THR A 84 8.17 -8.38 -12.42
C THR A 84 9.07 -8.66 -11.21
N PRO A 85 10.41 -8.74 -11.38
CA PRO A 85 11.32 -8.99 -10.27
C PRO A 85 11.22 -7.89 -9.21
N ALA A 86 10.86 -8.27 -7.99
CA ALA A 86 10.73 -7.34 -6.87
C ALA A 86 11.27 -7.95 -5.59
N LEU A 87 11.72 -7.11 -4.66
CA LEU A 87 12.14 -7.53 -3.32
C LEU A 87 11.65 -6.56 -2.26
N PHE A 88 11.50 -7.05 -1.06
CA PHE A 88 11.10 -6.28 0.11
C PHE A 88 12.31 -5.82 0.91
N MET A 89 12.30 -4.57 1.36
CA MET A 89 13.27 -3.99 2.28
C MET A 89 12.51 -3.25 3.40
N HIS A 90 12.67 -3.68 4.64
CA HIS A 90 12.02 -3.01 5.76
C HIS A 90 12.68 -1.64 6.02
N ALA A 91 11.88 -0.56 6.13
CA ALA A 91 12.43 0.80 6.22
C ALA A 91 13.32 1.03 7.45
N ALA A 92 13.04 0.38 8.59
CA ALA A 92 13.88 0.48 9.77
C ALA A 92 15.21 -0.30 9.62
N ASP A 93 15.17 -1.48 9.00
CA ASP A 93 16.36 -2.31 8.83
C ASP A 93 17.30 -1.72 7.77
N ALA A 94 16.75 -1.00 6.79
CA ALA A 94 17.50 -0.30 5.76
C ALA A 94 18.56 0.64 6.35
N ILE A 95 18.23 1.42 7.37
CA ILE A 95 19.15 2.34 8.02
C ILE A 95 20.21 1.63 8.88
N HIS A 96 20.06 0.31 9.09
CA HIS A 96 21.00 -0.52 9.86
C HIS A 96 21.79 -1.50 8.99
N GLY A 97 21.74 -1.37 7.66
CA GLY A 97 22.59 -2.15 6.75
C GLY A 97 21.91 -2.71 5.51
N ASP A 98 20.57 -2.94 5.53
CA ASP A 98 19.86 -3.56 4.42
C ASP A 98 19.81 -2.67 3.15
N LEU A 99 20.19 -1.40 3.25
CA LEU A 99 20.42 -0.55 2.07
C LEU A 99 21.41 -1.17 1.07
N GLY A 100 22.34 -2.01 1.53
CA GLY A 100 23.29 -2.72 0.68
C GLY A 100 22.64 -3.69 -0.31
N MET A 101 21.36 -4.03 -0.15
CA MET A 101 20.65 -4.87 -1.13
C MET A 101 20.22 -4.12 -2.38
N ILE A 102 20.18 -2.78 -2.36
CA ILE A 102 19.83 -1.94 -3.51
C ILE A 102 20.99 -1.94 -4.50
N GLN A 103 20.69 -2.20 -5.77
CA GLN A 103 21.64 -2.15 -6.86
C GLN A 103 21.43 -0.88 -7.70
N PRO A 104 22.44 -0.42 -8.47
CA PRO A 104 22.34 0.83 -9.24
C PRO A 104 21.18 0.90 -10.22
N ASP A 105 20.78 -0.26 -10.81
CA ASP A 105 19.70 -0.34 -11.80
C ASP A 105 18.32 -0.58 -11.17
N ASP A 106 18.22 -0.68 -9.82
CA ASP A 106 16.95 -0.89 -9.12
C ASP A 106 16.17 0.44 -8.99
N ALA A 107 14.84 0.36 -8.99
CA ALA A 107 13.96 1.44 -8.55
C ALA A 107 13.42 1.14 -7.14
N VAL A 108 13.24 2.17 -6.32
CA VAL A 108 12.75 2.00 -4.94
C VAL A 108 11.35 2.59 -4.81
N MET A 109 10.37 1.76 -4.47
CA MET A 109 9.02 2.19 -4.13
C MET A 109 8.87 2.25 -2.61
N VAL A 110 8.52 3.42 -2.08
CA VAL A 110 8.33 3.63 -0.65
C VAL A 110 6.84 3.80 -0.36
N ILE A 111 6.30 2.93 0.51
CA ILE A 111 4.89 2.91 0.89
C ILE A 111 4.71 3.52 2.27
N SER A 112 3.87 4.54 2.36
CA SER A 112 3.54 5.20 3.63
C SER A 112 2.19 5.90 3.57
N LYS A 113 1.37 5.80 4.63
CA LYS A 113 0.14 6.60 4.73
C LYS A 113 0.47 8.08 4.91
N SER A 114 1.27 8.43 5.89
CA SER A 114 1.58 9.82 6.22
C SER A 114 2.74 10.40 5.39
N GLY A 115 3.69 9.57 4.97
CA GLY A 115 4.94 10.02 4.34
C GLY A 115 5.87 10.80 5.27
N GLU A 116 5.60 10.79 6.59
CA GLU A 116 6.24 11.67 7.58
C GLU A 116 6.96 10.92 8.71
N SER A 117 6.93 9.57 8.72
CA SER A 117 7.56 8.83 9.81
C SER A 117 9.09 9.05 9.86
N PRO A 118 9.69 8.97 11.05
CA PRO A 118 11.15 9.17 11.21
C PRO A 118 11.97 8.24 10.31
N GLU A 119 11.56 6.99 10.17
CA GLU A 119 12.23 5.99 9.35
C GLU A 119 12.21 6.37 7.87
N ILE A 120 11.06 6.86 7.37
CA ILE A 120 10.94 7.33 5.98
C ILE A 120 11.82 8.57 5.75
N LYS A 121 11.85 9.51 6.71
CA LYS A 121 12.70 10.71 6.63
C LYS A 121 14.18 10.36 6.65
N ALA A 122 14.59 9.32 7.35
CA ALA A 122 15.96 8.82 7.34
C ALA A 122 16.28 8.04 6.04
N LEU A 123 15.36 7.22 5.56
CA LEU A 123 15.56 6.35 4.40
C LEU A 123 15.70 7.12 3.07
N VAL A 124 14.82 8.08 2.83
CA VAL A 124 14.73 8.79 1.53
C VAL A 124 16.03 9.46 1.11
N PRO A 125 16.75 10.24 1.98
CA PRO A 125 18.05 10.81 1.61
C PRO A 125 19.10 9.76 1.29
N LEU A 126 19.08 8.62 1.99
CA LEU A 126 20.03 7.54 1.74
C LEU A 126 19.83 6.93 0.36
N ILE A 127 18.58 6.63 -0.04
CA ILE A 127 18.27 6.13 -1.39
C ILE A 127 18.70 7.16 -2.45
N ARG A 128 18.44 8.44 -2.23
CA ARG A 128 18.85 9.50 -3.16
C ARG A 128 20.38 9.55 -3.33
N ASN A 129 21.13 9.35 -2.26
CA ASN A 129 22.61 9.32 -2.31
C ASN A 129 23.13 8.12 -3.12
N PHE A 130 22.39 7.00 -3.18
CA PHE A 130 22.68 5.87 -4.08
C PHE A 130 22.37 6.17 -5.55
N GLY A 131 21.62 7.24 -5.83
CA GLY A 131 21.23 7.61 -7.20
C GLY A 131 19.99 6.88 -7.73
N ASN A 132 19.32 6.06 -6.92
CA ASN A 132 18.16 5.28 -7.35
C ASN A 132 16.89 6.15 -7.48
N THR A 133 16.04 5.80 -8.42
CA THR A 133 14.73 6.44 -8.56
C THR A 133 13.81 6.05 -7.41
N ILE A 134 13.15 7.05 -6.81
CA ILE A 134 12.18 6.87 -5.72
C ILE A 134 10.78 7.09 -6.27
N ILE A 135 9.89 6.13 -6.02
CA ILE A 135 8.46 6.21 -6.26
C ILE A 135 7.77 6.24 -4.90
N ALA A 136 7.01 7.28 -4.61
CA ALA A 136 6.19 7.39 -3.41
C ALA A 136 4.81 6.81 -3.67
N LEU A 137 4.41 5.76 -2.96
CA LEU A 137 3.04 5.30 -2.86
C LEU A 137 2.50 5.80 -1.51
N CYS A 138 1.84 6.97 -1.51
CA CYS A 138 1.62 7.71 -0.28
C CYS A 138 0.21 8.32 -0.18
N GLY A 139 -0.33 8.30 1.04
CA GLY A 139 -1.67 8.81 1.35
C GLY A 139 -1.72 10.32 1.67
N THR A 140 -0.58 11.03 1.63
CA THR A 140 -0.52 12.47 1.94
C THR A 140 0.30 13.20 0.87
N VAL A 141 -0.40 14.04 0.11
CA VAL A 141 0.15 14.74 -1.09
C VAL A 141 1.30 15.67 -0.74
N ASP A 142 1.20 16.40 0.37
CA ASP A 142 2.20 17.39 0.80
C ASP A 142 3.26 16.85 1.75
N SER A 143 3.35 15.52 1.90
CA SER A 143 4.28 14.88 2.81
C SER A 143 5.75 15.03 2.39
N TYR A 144 6.64 14.80 3.36
CA TYR A 144 8.08 14.73 3.10
C TYR A 144 8.41 13.70 2.01
N LEU A 145 7.81 12.51 2.07
CA LEU A 145 8.03 11.47 1.07
C LEU A 145 7.58 11.92 -0.32
N ALA A 146 6.38 12.49 -0.45
CA ALA A 146 5.84 12.95 -1.74
C ALA A 146 6.72 14.04 -2.38
N LYS A 147 7.21 14.99 -1.57
CA LYS A 147 8.07 16.09 -2.03
C LYS A 147 9.47 15.66 -2.42
N ASN A 148 9.96 14.55 -1.93
CA ASN A 148 11.31 14.06 -2.16
C ASN A 148 11.38 12.82 -3.09
N ALA A 149 10.26 12.31 -3.56
CA ALA A 149 10.20 11.26 -4.57
C ALA A 149 10.31 11.83 -5.99
N HIS A 150 10.68 10.99 -6.96
CA HIS A 150 10.68 11.33 -8.37
C HIS A 150 9.29 11.18 -8.99
N TYR A 151 8.52 10.21 -8.50
CA TYR A 151 7.13 9.96 -8.88
C TYR A 151 6.27 9.81 -7.64
N PHE A 152 5.07 10.37 -7.69
CA PHE A 152 4.10 10.29 -6.62
C PHE A 152 2.84 9.56 -7.10
N ILE A 153 2.51 8.45 -6.43
CA ILE A 153 1.28 7.70 -6.66
C ILE A 153 0.37 7.91 -5.44
N ASN A 154 -0.76 8.53 -5.68
CA ASN A 154 -1.68 8.97 -4.64
C ASN A 154 -2.52 7.80 -4.11
N THR A 155 -2.50 7.58 -2.79
CA THR A 155 -3.36 6.64 -2.07
C THR A 155 -4.12 7.33 -0.93
N THR A 156 -4.44 8.60 -1.09
CA THR A 156 -5.21 9.37 -0.10
C THR A 156 -6.57 8.74 0.13
N ILE A 157 -6.96 8.65 1.39
CA ILE A 157 -8.28 8.21 1.83
C ILE A 157 -8.95 9.29 2.67
N GLY A 158 -10.27 9.29 2.74
CA GLY A 158 -11.03 10.20 3.61
C GLY A 158 -10.80 9.90 5.09
N HIS A 159 -10.99 8.65 5.49
CA HIS A 159 -10.82 8.18 6.88
C HIS A 159 -10.61 6.65 6.94
N GLU A 160 -10.08 6.20 8.07
CA GLU A 160 -10.01 4.76 8.35
C GLU A 160 -11.39 4.23 8.75
N ALA A 161 -11.67 2.97 8.47
CA ALA A 161 -12.89 2.31 8.92
C ALA A 161 -12.92 2.10 10.47
N CYS A 162 -11.78 2.26 11.14
CA CYS A 162 -11.68 2.29 12.59
C CYS A 162 -12.44 3.50 13.15
N PRO A 163 -13.32 3.33 14.14
CA PRO A 163 -14.10 4.42 14.75
C PRO A 163 -13.25 5.59 15.28
N ASN A 164 -12.02 5.29 15.70
CA ASN A 164 -11.08 6.29 16.21
C ASN A 164 -10.18 6.88 15.13
N ASN A 165 -10.34 6.48 13.88
CA ASN A 165 -9.47 6.87 12.74
C ASN A 165 -7.97 6.61 12.99
N LEU A 166 -7.63 5.62 13.81
CA LEU A 166 -6.25 5.32 14.22
C LEU A 166 -5.70 4.03 13.61
N ALA A 167 -6.49 2.95 13.63
CA ALA A 167 -6.03 1.66 13.12
C ALA A 167 -6.03 1.68 11.58
N PRO A 168 -4.88 1.43 10.93
CA PRO A 168 -4.83 1.34 9.48
C PRO A 168 -5.67 0.17 8.97
N THR A 169 -6.72 0.50 8.23
CA THR A 169 -7.69 -0.38 7.59
C THR A 169 -7.85 0.05 6.13
N THR A 170 -8.65 1.06 5.88
CA THR A 170 -8.89 1.65 4.55
C THR A 170 -7.59 2.08 3.87
N SER A 171 -6.65 2.70 4.60
CA SER A 171 -5.36 3.11 4.03
C SER A 171 -4.53 1.93 3.55
N THR A 172 -4.53 0.81 4.28
CA THR A 172 -3.79 -0.39 3.87
C THR A 172 -4.46 -1.10 2.71
N THR A 173 -5.78 -1.13 2.66
CA THR A 173 -6.56 -1.63 1.51
C THR A 173 -6.27 -0.80 0.25
N ALA A 174 -6.27 0.54 0.35
CA ALA A 174 -5.92 1.43 -0.75
C ALA A 174 -4.49 1.20 -1.26
N GLN A 175 -3.50 1.09 -0.36
CA GLN A 175 -2.11 0.79 -0.72
C GLN A 175 -1.99 -0.56 -1.45
N MET A 176 -2.68 -1.59 -0.97
CA MET A 176 -2.66 -2.92 -1.56
C MET A 176 -3.24 -2.91 -2.97
N VAL A 177 -4.42 -2.33 -3.15
CA VAL A 177 -5.11 -2.26 -4.45
C VAL A 177 -4.33 -1.43 -5.46
N MET A 178 -3.72 -0.31 -5.04
CA MET A 178 -2.85 0.47 -5.91
C MET A 178 -1.60 -0.32 -6.34
N GLY A 179 -1.01 -1.09 -5.43
CA GLY A 179 0.09 -2.00 -5.75
C GLY A 179 -0.29 -3.07 -6.76
N ASP A 180 -1.50 -3.63 -6.65
CA ASP A 180 -2.04 -4.57 -7.63
C ASP A 180 -2.28 -3.91 -8.99
N ALA A 181 -2.78 -2.67 -9.01
CA ALA A 181 -2.95 -1.90 -10.24
C ALA A 181 -1.61 -1.71 -10.98
N ILE A 182 -0.54 -1.36 -10.25
CA ILE A 182 0.81 -1.24 -10.81
C ILE A 182 1.30 -2.60 -11.36
N ALA A 183 1.16 -3.68 -10.58
CA ALA A 183 1.63 -5.00 -10.98
C ALA A 183 0.92 -5.52 -12.24
N ILE A 184 -0.39 -5.32 -12.35
CA ILE A 184 -1.18 -5.72 -13.53
C ILE A 184 -0.91 -4.83 -14.74
N ALA A 185 -0.68 -3.52 -14.54
CA ALA A 185 -0.25 -2.65 -15.64
C ALA A 185 1.12 -3.09 -16.20
N LEU A 186 2.07 -3.43 -15.34
CA LEU A 186 3.38 -3.98 -15.74
C LEU A 186 3.25 -5.33 -16.45
N LEU A 187 2.39 -6.23 -15.96
CA LEU A 187 2.09 -7.50 -16.62
C LEU A 187 1.60 -7.29 -18.05
N GLY A 188 0.68 -6.32 -18.24
CA GLY A 188 0.17 -5.96 -19.57
C GLY A 188 1.26 -5.45 -20.51
N LEU A 189 2.13 -4.55 -20.05
CA LEU A 189 3.24 -4.02 -20.84
C LEU A 189 4.28 -5.09 -21.21
N LYS A 190 4.53 -6.05 -20.31
CA LYS A 190 5.48 -7.15 -20.54
C LYS A 190 4.91 -8.26 -21.43
N GLY A 191 3.62 -8.27 -21.73
CA GLY A 191 2.96 -9.34 -22.45
C GLY A 191 3.04 -10.71 -21.75
N PHE A 192 3.10 -10.71 -20.40
CA PHE A 192 3.20 -11.92 -19.58
C PHE A 192 1.94 -12.78 -19.73
N THR A 193 2.11 -14.04 -20.08
CA THR A 193 1.01 -14.96 -20.43
C THR A 193 0.73 -16.00 -19.35
N ALA A 194 -0.40 -16.71 -19.46
CA ALA A 194 -0.70 -17.87 -18.62
C ALA A 194 0.37 -18.98 -18.72
N ALA A 195 1.01 -19.11 -19.86
CA ALA A 195 2.11 -20.07 -20.07
C ALA A 195 3.39 -19.66 -19.32
N ASP A 196 3.60 -18.36 -19.11
CA ASP A 196 4.73 -17.86 -18.31
C ASP A 196 4.48 -18.03 -16.82
N PHE A 197 3.23 -17.90 -16.39
CA PHE A 197 2.82 -18.16 -15.00
C PHE A 197 2.97 -19.65 -14.60
N ALA A 198 2.91 -20.58 -15.55
CA ALA A 198 2.99 -22.02 -15.30
C ALA A 198 4.44 -22.57 -15.23
N LYS A 199 5.45 -21.73 -15.46
CA LYS A 199 6.89 -22.07 -15.39
C LYS A 199 7.43 -21.94 -13.97
#